data_e1368258af890afff5d3789e41934156
#
_entry.id   e1368258af890afff5d3789e41934156
#
_cell.length_a   1.000
_cell.length_b   1.000
_cell.length_c   1.000
_cell.angle_alpha   90.00
_cell.angle_beta   90.00
_cell.angle_gamma   90.00
#
_symmetry.space_group_name_H-M   'P 1'
#
loop_
_entity.id
_entity.type
_entity.pdbx_description
1 polymer ?
#
loop_
_entity_poly.entity_id
_entity_poly.type
_entity_poly.pdbx_seq_one_letter_code
_entity_poly.pdbx_strand_id
1 'polypeptide(L)'
;MTPKEIVLGGYKSFAEGDMEGLGKIFHKDAYIKINGDHELSGTYRGFDDFLNNCLAKLPAKLPNLEADILNTIAEGNRVCVHIHWTADNLDMYSIHMFVVEDGLETEFHIFDDSQKMAEALSG
;
A
#
# COMPACT_ATOMS: atom_id res chain seq x y z
N MET A 1 18.85 -6.74 5.36
CA MET A 1 18.01 -6.48 4.17
C MET A 1 18.05 -5.01 3.82
N THR A 2 18.09 -4.71 2.53
CA THR A 2 18.02 -3.31 2.07
C THR A 2 16.59 -2.79 2.20
N PRO A 3 16.40 -1.46 2.25
CA PRO A 3 15.06 -0.88 2.22
C PRO A 3 14.21 -1.39 1.06
N LYS A 4 14.81 -1.51 -0.13
CA LYS A 4 14.12 -2.05 -1.32
C LYS A 4 13.62 -3.47 -1.07
N GLU A 5 14.45 -4.34 -0.51
CA GLU A 5 14.09 -5.73 -0.24
C GLU A 5 12.95 -5.82 0.77
N ILE A 6 12.97 -4.98 1.81
CA ILE A 6 11.91 -4.92 2.81
C ILE A 6 10.57 -4.54 2.16
N VAL A 7 10.58 -3.49 1.35
CA VAL A 7 9.38 -3.01 0.66
C VAL A 7 8.83 -4.07 -0.30
N LEU A 8 9.68 -4.68 -1.11
CA LEU A 8 9.24 -5.72 -2.06
C LEU A 8 8.70 -6.94 -1.33
N GLY A 9 9.30 -7.29 -0.17
CA GLY A 9 8.77 -8.37 0.68
C GLY A 9 7.36 -8.08 1.17
N GLY A 10 7.03 -6.82 1.41
CA GLY A 10 5.68 -6.41 1.80
C GLY A 10 4.65 -6.68 0.72
N TYR A 11 4.96 -6.36 -0.53
CA TYR A 11 4.07 -6.66 -1.65
C TYR A 11 3.86 -8.17 -1.83
N LYS A 12 4.91 -8.94 -1.62
CA LYS A 12 4.81 -10.40 -1.66
C LYS A 12 3.86 -10.92 -0.59
N SER A 13 4.02 -10.45 0.66
CA SER A 13 3.12 -10.83 1.76
C SER A 13 1.67 -10.44 1.45
N PHE A 14 1.47 -9.24 0.93
CA PHE A 14 0.13 -8.78 0.54
C PHE A 14 -0.48 -9.69 -0.51
N ALA A 15 0.27 -10.04 -1.55
CA ALA A 15 -0.21 -10.91 -2.62
C ALA A 15 -0.56 -12.32 -2.13
N GLU A 16 0.15 -12.80 -1.12
CA GLU A 16 -0.08 -14.12 -0.52
C GLU A 16 -1.18 -14.10 0.55
N GLY A 17 -1.74 -12.93 0.86
CA GLY A 17 -2.71 -12.80 1.94
C GLY A 17 -2.10 -12.93 3.33
N ASP A 18 -0.78 -12.81 3.45
CA ASP A 18 -0.06 -12.91 4.73
C ASP A 18 -0.04 -11.57 5.44
N MET A 19 -1.13 -11.23 6.11
CA MET A 19 -1.24 -9.95 6.82
C MET A 19 -0.36 -9.90 8.06
N GLU A 20 -0.10 -11.03 8.71
CA GLU A 20 0.82 -11.08 9.85
C GLU A 20 2.25 -10.74 9.39
N GLY A 21 2.71 -11.37 8.31
CA GLY A 21 4.02 -11.07 7.73
C GLY A 21 4.13 -9.62 7.27
N LEU A 22 3.07 -9.10 6.63
CA LEU A 22 3.05 -7.71 6.21
C LEU A 22 3.15 -6.76 7.40
N GLY A 23 2.42 -7.02 8.47
CA GLY A 23 2.43 -6.16 9.66
C GLY A 23 3.79 -6.07 10.35
N LYS A 24 4.60 -7.13 10.24
CA LYS A 24 5.91 -7.17 10.89
C LYS A 24 6.92 -6.19 10.31
N ILE A 25 6.73 -5.70 9.09
CA ILE A 25 7.65 -4.76 8.47
C ILE A 25 7.32 -3.30 8.78
N PHE A 26 6.18 -3.03 9.45
CA PHE A 26 5.79 -1.68 9.83
C PHE A 26 6.25 -1.34 11.23
N HIS A 27 6.74 -0.10 11.39
CA HIS A 27 6.95 0.47 12.72
C HIS A 27 5.60 0.59 13.42
N LYS A 28 5.57 0.42 14.74
CA LYS A 28 4.34 0.47 15.54
C LYS A 28 3.55 1.78 15.39
N ASP A 29 4.26 2.88 15.12
CA ASP A 29 3.68 4.22 14.94
C ASP A 29 3.77 4.69 13.49
N ALA A 30 3.84 3.77 12.54
CA ALA A 30 3.99 4.10 11.13
C ALA A 30 2.93 5.08 10.66
N TYR A 31 3.35 6.08 9.88
CA TYR A 31 2.46 7.04 9.24
C TYR A 31 2.09 6.48 7.86
N ILE A 32 0.80 6.26 7.63
CA ILE A 32 0.31 5.72 6.35
C ILE A 32 -0.73 6.69 5.83
N LYS A 33 -0.56 7.16 4.59
CA LYS A 33 -1.49 8.13 4.02
C LYS A 33 -1.92 7.71 2.63
N ILE A 34 -3.23 7.76 2.40
CA ILE A 34 -3.85 7.58 1.08
C ILE A 34 -4.37 8.94 0.61
N ASN A 35 -3.97 9.33 -0.60
CA ASN A 35 -4.37 10.58 -1.22
C ASN A 35 -5.85 10.59 -1.63
N GLY A 36 -6.34 11.75 -2.03
CA GLY A 36 -7.67 11.91 -2.60
C GLY A 36 -8.73 12.22 -1.54
N ASP A 37 -9.99 12.06 -1.96
CA ASP A 37 -11.15 12.37 -1.14
C ASP A 37 -12.22 11.28 -1.40
N HIS A 38 -11.92 10.06 -1.01
CA HIS A 38 -12.84 8.93 -1.08
C HIS A 38 -12.84 8.20 0.27
N GLU A 39 -13.64 7.15 0.40
CA GLU A 39 -13.85 6.50 1.68
C GLU A 39 -12.59 5.91 2.34
N LEU A 40 -11.56 5.60 1.56
CA LEU A 40 -10.30 5.07 2.10
C LEU A 40 -9.20 6.14 2.20
N SER A 41 -9.45 7.37 1.74
CA SER A 41 -8.49 8.46 1.83
C SER A 41 -8.26 8.88 3.27
N GLY A 42 -7.05 9.37 3.56
CA GLY A 42 -6.72 9.92 4.87
C GLY A 42 -5.48 9.28 5.47
N THR A 43 -5.32 9.49 6.77
CA THR A 43 -4.15 9.05 7.51
C THR A 43 -4.49 7.89 8.43
N TYR A 44 -3.66 6.86 8.41
CA TYR A 44 -3.72 5.71 9.30
C TYR A 44 -2.46 5.69 10.16
N ARG A 45 -2.61 5.32 11.42
CA ARG A 45 -1.48 5.25 12.36
C ARG A 45 -1.24 3.81 12.80
N GLY A 46 -0.09 3.26 12.38
CA GLY A 46 0.27 1.88 12.65
C GLY A 46 -0.46 0.90 11.74
N PHE A 47 0.06 -0.32 11.68
CA PHE A 47 -0.48 -1.32 10.77
C PHE A 47 -1.89 -1.79 11.15
N ASP A 48 -2.18 -1.92 12.44
CA ASP A 48 -3.51 -2.41 12.87
C ASP A 48 -4.63 -1.46 12.42
N ASP A 49 -4.42 -0.15 12.51
CA ASP A 49 -5.36 0.83 12.00
C ASP A 49 -5.55 0.67 10.49
N PHE A 50 -4.45 0.57 9.76
CA PHE A 50 -4.47 0.39 8.32
C PHE A 50 -5.13 -0.92 7.90
N LEU A 51 -4.83 -2.01 8.61
CA LEU A 51 -5.43 -3.31 8.35
C LEU A 51 -6.95 -3.27 8.58
N ASN A 52 -7.38 -2.81 9.73
CA ASN A 52 -8.79 -2.87 10.12
C ASN A 52 -9.67 -1.88 9.35
N ASN A 53 -9.13 -0.72 8.99
CA ASN A 53 -9.92 0.36 8.40
C ASN A 53 -9.67 0.58 6.91
N CYS A 54 -8.72 -0.15 6.31
CA CYS A 54 -8.44 -0.08 4.87
C CYS A 54 -8.31 -1.46 4.26
N LEU A 55 -7.23 -2.19 4.59
CA LEU A 55 -6.91 -3.45 3.90
C LEU A 55 -8.02 -4.50 4.01
N ALA A 56 -8.66 -4.60 5.17
CA ALA A 56 -9.72 -5.57 5.41
C ALA A 56 -10.95 -5.33 4.51
N LYS A 57 -11.12 -4.12 3.99
CA LYS A 57 -12.25 -3.75 3.12
C LYS A 57 -11.98 -4.06 1.65
N LEU A 58 -10.71 -4.24 1.26
CA LEU A 58 -10.34 -4.37 -0.15
C LEU A 58 -10.96 -5.60 -0.84
N PRO A 59 -10.99 -6.80 -0.24
CA PRO A 59 -11.55 -7.96 -0.94
C PRO A 59 -13.00 -7.76 -1.40
N ALA A 60 -13.81 -7.07 -0.60
CA ALA A 60 -15.21 -6.80 -0.94
C ALA A 60 -15.34 -5.61 -1.90
N LYS A 61 -14.52 -4.58 -1.74
CA LYS A 61 -14.61 -3.35 -2.51
C LYS A 61 -13.91 -3.43 -3.87
N LEU A 62 -12.79 -4.16 -3.92
CA LEU A 62 -11.98 -4.32 -5.12
C LEU A 62 -11.73 -5.82 -5.37
N PRO A 63 -12.76 -6.55 -5.88
CA PRO A 63 -12.63 -8.00 -6.05
C PRO A 63 -11.51 -8.36 -7.02
N ASN A 64 -10.75 -9.40 -6.67
CA ASN A 64 -9.63 -9.91 -7.46
C ASN A 64 -8.52 -8.86 -7.70
N LEU A 65 -8.26 -8.05 -6.67
CA LEU A 65 -7.21 -7.03 -6.73
C LEU A 65 -5.84 -7.67 -6.90
N GLU A 66 -5.10 -7.21 -7.92
CA GLU A 66 -3.74 -7.66 -8.21
C GLU A 66 -2.82 -6.47 -8.45
N ALA A 67 -1.58 -6.63 -8.01
CA ALA A 67 -0.52 -5.64 -8.22
C ALA A 67 0.49 -6.17 -9.22
N ASP A 68 0.81 -5.36 -10.23
CA ASP A 68 1.93 -5.59 -11.14
C ASP A 68 2.96 -4.49 -10.90
N ILE A 69 4.11 -4.86 -10.32
CA ILE A 69 5.15 -3.90 -9.98
C ILE A 69 5.98 -3.64 -11.24
N LEU A 70 5.94 -2.41 -11.72
CA LEU A 70 6.60 -1.99 -12.95
C LEU A 70 8.02 -1.50 -12.71
N ASN A 71 8.22 -0.72 -11.65
CA ASN A 71 9.53 -0.15 -11.30
C ASN A 71 9.66 -0.01 -9.79
N THR A 72 10.87 -0.17 -9.29
CA THR A 72 11.19 0.11 -7.90
C THR A 72 12.48 0.92 -7.87
N ILE A 73 12.41 2.12 -7.28
CA ILE A 73 13.52 3.07 -7.23
C ILE A 73 13.83 3.37 -5.77
N ALA A 74 15.06 3.17 -5.38
CA ALA A 74 15.50 3.41 -4.01
C ALA A 74 16.65 4.40 -3.96
N GLU A 75 16.58 5.34 -3.02
CA GLU A 75 17.66 6.26 -2.71
C GLU A 75 17.76 6.37 -1.19
N GLY A 76 18.86 5.88 -0.63
CA GLY A 76 19.02 5.83 0.81
C GLY A 76 17.92 4.99 1.45
N ASN A 77 17.19 5.58 2.39
CA ASN A 77 16.11 4.93 3.10
C ASN A 77 14.73 5.17 2.47
N ARG A 78 14.67 5.78 1.28
CA ARG A 78 13.43 6.05 0.57
C ARG A 78 13.27 5.10 -0.61
N VAL A 79 12.07 4.55 -0.75
CA VAL A 79 11.76 3.59 -1.82
C VAL A 79 10.46 4.04 -2.50
N CYS A 80 10.51 4.18 -3.82
CA CYS A 80 9.31 4.46 -4.62
C CYS A 80 9.00 3.26 -5.50
N VAL A 81 7.73 2.88 -5.55
CA VAL A 81 7.26 1.73 -6.32
C VAL A 81 6.18 2.19 -7.28
N HIS A 82 6.39 1.95 -8.57
CA HIS A 82 5.41 2.23 -9.61
C HIS A 82 4.63 0.93 -9.88
N ILE A 83 3.31 0.98 -9.73
CA ILE A 83 2.46 -0.21 -9.71
C ILE A 83 1.29 -0.04 -10.66
N HIS A 84 0.98 -1.10 -11.40
CA HIS A 84 -0.29 -1.22 -12.12
C HIS A 84 -1.21 -2.11 -11.29
N TRP A 85 -2.31 -1.54 -10.81
CA TRP A 85 -3.33 -2.25 -10.05
C TRP A 85 -4.51 -2.61 -10.95
N THR A 86 -4.96 -3.85 -10.84
CA THR A 86 -6.18 -4.32 -11.52
C THR A 86 -7.09 -5.03 -10.54
N ALA A 87 -8.38 -4.88 -10.73
CA ALA A 87 -9.43 -5.61 -10.03
C ALA A 87 -10.59 -5.75 -11.01
N ASP A 88 -11.65 -6.46 -10.63
CA ASP A 88 -12.83 -6.59 -11.51
C ASP A 88 -13.41 -5.21 -11.89
N ASN A 89 -13.28 -4.24 -10.99
CA ASN A 89 -13.82 -2.89 -11.15
C ASN A 89 -12.76 -1.79 -11.15
N LEU A 90 -11.49 -2.13 -11.34
CA LEU A 90 -10.40 -1.16 -11.24
C LEU A 90 -9.30 -1.46 -12.25
N ASP A 91 -8.78 -0.40 -12.86
CA ASP A 91 -7.57 -0.43 -13.67
C ASP A 91 -6.89 0.92 -13.49
N MET A 92 -5.84 0.95 -12.67
CA MET A 92 -5.15 2.21 -12.35
C MET A 92 -3.66 2.02 -12.12
N TYR A 93 -2.93 3.12 -12.21
CA TYR A 93 -1.51 3.18 -11.85
C TYR A 93 -1.35 3.95 -10.55
N SER A 94 -0.39 3.52 -9.74
CA SER A 94 -0.06 4.16 -8.46
C SER A 94 1.43 4.33 -8.30
N ILE A 95 1.80 5.33 -7.50
CA ILE A 95 3.14 5.46 -6.94
C ILE A 95 3.01 5.33 -5.43
N HIS A 96 3.74 4.38 -4.86
CA HIS A 96 3.86 4.23 -3.41
C HIS A 96 5.25 4.69 -2.99
N MET A 97 5.34 5.53 -1.96
CA MET A 97 6.62 6.01 -1.45
C MET A 97 6.75 5.60 0.02
N PHE A 98 7.88 4.97 0.34
CA PHE A 98 8.16 4.46 1.68
C PHE A 98 9.39 5.12 2.26
N VAL A 99 9.41 5.29 3.58
CA VAL A 99 10.61 5.58 4.35
C VAL A 99 10.86 4.37 5.25
N VAL A 100 12.07 3.81 5.18
CA VAL A 100 12.46 2.64 5.96
C VAL A 100 13.57 3.04 6.91
N GLU A 101 13.36 2.85 8.21
CA GLU A 101 14.34 3.16 9.24
C GLU A 101 14.51 1.94 10.16
N ASP A 102 15.75 1.56 10.41
CA ASP A 102 16.08 0.43 11.28
C ASP A 102 15.32 -0.86 10.89
N GLY A 103 15.19 -1.08 9.58
CA GLY A 103 14.56 -2.29 9.05
C GLY A 103 13.03 -2.27 9.05
N LEU A 104 12.39 -1.15 9.41
CA LEU A 104 10.93 -1.04 9.47
C LEU A 104 10.45 0.14 8.62
N GLU A 105 9.27 -0.03 8.02
CA GLU A 105 8.60 1.05 7.31
C GLU A 105 8.00 2.02 8.33
N THR A 106 8.52 3.26 8.34
CA THR A 106 8.05 4.31 9.24
C THR A 106 7.05 5.24 8.58
N GLU A 107 7.10 5.34 7.24
CA GLU A 107 6.15 6.13 6.45
C GLU A 107 5.78 5.37 5.19
N PHE A 108 4.53 5.43 4.84
CA PHE A 108 3.98 4.83 3.63
C PHE A 108 2.98 5.82 3.02
N HIS A 109 3.35 6.41 1.88
CA HIS A 109 2.51 7.35 1.16
C HIS A 109 1.99 6.69 -0.11
N ILE A 110 0.67 6.64 -0.24
CA ILE A 110 -0.02 6.01 -1.37
C ILE A 110 -0.55 7.13 -2.27
N PHE A 111 -0.05 7.20 -3.50
CA PHE A 111 -0.51 8.15 -4.51
C PHE A 111 -1.19 7.36 -5.62
N ASP A 112 -2.50 7.19 -5.45
CA ASP A 112 -3.35 6.51 -6.42
C ASP A 112 -3.94 7.50 -7.41
N ASP A 113 -4.50 6.99 -8.51
CA ASP A 113 -5.45 7.74 -9.33
C ASP A 113 -6.73 7.84 -8.49
N SER A 114 -6.86 8.93 -7.75
CA SER A 114 -7.93 9.09 -6.76
C SER A 114 -9.32 9.13 -7.37
N GLN A 115 -9.45 9.61 -8.61
CA GLN A 115 -10.72 9.61 -9.32
C GLN A 115 -11.16 8.18 -9.61
N LYS A 116 -10.26 7.34 -10.14
CA LYS A 116 -10.58 5.94 -10.42
C LYS A 116 -10.88 5.17 -9.15
N MET A 117 -10.14 5.44 -8.07
CA MET A 117 -10.43 4.82 -6.78
C MET A 117 -11.81 5.20 -6.26
N ALA A 118 -12.16 6.48 -6.31
CA ALA A 118 -13.47 6.95 -5.86
C ALA A 118 -14.60 6.28 -6.66
N GLU A 119 -14.45 6.18 -7.97
CA GLU A 119 -15.43 5.53 -8.84
C GLU A 119 -15.57 4.04 -8.53
N ALA A 120 -14.46 3.33 -8.34
CA ALA A 120 -14.48 1.91 -8.01
C ALA A 120 -15.14 1.65 -6.65
N LEU A 121 -14.82 2.47 -5.65
CA LEU A 121 -15.33 2.30 -4.28
C LEU A 121 -16.81 2.67 -4.15
N SER A 122 -17.32 3.52 -5.03
CA SER A 122 -18.73 3.95 -5.01
C SER A 122 -19.68 2.96 -5.68
N GLY A 123 -19.13 1.99 -6.38
CA GLY A 123 -19.92 1.01 -7.17
C GLY A 123 -20.56 -0.12 -6.39
#